data_f8e19b9f173db197c12b6c2eedfed691
#
_entry.id   f8e19b9f173db197c12b6c2eedfed691
#
_cell.length_a   1.000
_cell.length_b   1.000
_cell.length_c   1.000
_cell.angle_alpha   90.00
_cell.angle_beta   90.00
_cell.angle_gamma   90.00
#
_symmetry.space_group_name_H-M   'P 1'
#
loop_
_entity.id
_entity.type
_entity.pdbx_description
1 polymer ?
#
loop_
_entity_poly.entity_id
_entity_poly.type
_entity_poly.pdbx_seq_one_letter_code
_entity_poly.pdbx_strand_id
1 'polypeptide(L)'
;KPLHKRVSSKLKSNKLKSVALSSLAILLIGGFITYQNLPTITLALANKDAGISAKIPKGVPSNFAISPKIDRSPGQVVMSFNSRVDDRSFTLTQVKADTTVQSLKDVIARVSDNQYQTYEAGGITLFLSSDNRADWMDGGMRYNITGKTGFSPDQLAQIASSL
;
A
#
# COMPACT_ATOMS: atom_id res chain seq x y z
N LYS A 1 -19.84 -33.86 56.27
CA LYS A 1 -19.89 -32.71 55.28
C LYS A 1 -19.49 -33.26 53.90
N PRO A 2 -20.28 -33.14 52.89
CA PRO A 2 -20.05 -33.87 51.66
C PRO A 2 -18.91 -33.26 50.85
N LEU A 3 -17.87 -34.06 50.62
CA LEU A 3 -16.71 -33.75 49.78
C LEU A 3 -17.08 -33.47 48.29
N HIS A 4 -18.23 -33.95 47.85
CA HIS A 4 -18.71 -33.74 46.46
C HIS A 4 -18.98 -32.29 46.05
N LYS A 5 -19.32 -31.38 46.95
CA LYS A 5 -19.60 -29.97 46.62
C LYS A 5 -18.36 -29.16 46.27
N ARG A 6 -17.16 -29.52 46.79
CA ARG A 6 -15.91 -28.81 46.51
C ARG A 6 -15.27 -29.12 45.16
N VAL A 7 -15.48 -30.34 44.66
CA VAL A 7 -14.93 -30.79 43.38
C VAL A 7 -15.68 -30.16 42.20
N SER A 8 -17.01 -30.05 42.30
CA SER A 8 -17.84 -29.50 41.21
C SER A 8 -17.62 -28.00 41.02
N SER A 9 -17.31 -27.22 42.07
CA SER A 9 -17.06 -25.80 41.96
C SER A 9 -15.68 -25.49 41.32
N LYS A 10 -14.65 -26.32 41.60
CA LYS A 10 -13.33 -26.20 40.96
C LYS A 10 -13.36 -26.55 39.46
N LEU A 11 -14.12 -27.58 39.09
CA LEU A 11 -14.28 -27.97 37.67
C LEU A 11 -15.03 -26.90 36.87
N LYS A 12 -16.04 -26.25 37.47
CA LYS A 12 -16.82 -25.18 36.82
C LYS A 12 -15.97 -23.92 36.63
N SER A 13 -15.12 -23.59 37.62
CA SER A 13 -14.19 -22.45 37.55
C SER A 13 -13.11 -22.63 36.48
N ASN A 14 -12.57 -23.82 36.30
CA ASN A 14 -11.57 -24.12 35.29
C ASN A 14 -12.14 -24.10 33.87
N LYS A 15 -13.39 -24.57 33.67
CA LYS A 15 -14.05 -24.45 32.36
C LYS A 15 -14.35 -23.02 31.97
N LEU A 16 -14.78 -22.18 32.91
CA LEU A 16 -14.98 -20.74 32.67
C LEU A 16 -13.67 -20.03 32.32
N LYS A 17 -12.56 -20.30 33.01
CA LYS A 17 -11.25 -19.76 32.71
C LYS A 17 -10.72 -20.20 31.35
N SER A 18 -10.94 -21.48 30.98
CA SER A 18 -10.55 -21.99 29.67
C SER A 18 -11.34 -21.35 28.54
N VAL A 19 -12.64 -21.13 28.68
CA VAL A 19 -13.50 -20.46 27.71
C VAL A 19 -13.08 -18.98 27.54
N ALA A 20 -12.80 -18.28 28.65
CA ALA A 20 -12.35 -16.88 28.61
C ALA A 20 -10.98 -16.72 27.92
N LEU A 21 -10.03 -17.64 28.19
CA LEU A 21 -8.73 -17.66 27.53
C LEU A 21 -8.85 -17.93 26.01
N SER A 22 -9.70 -18.88 25.64
CA SER A 22 -9.94 -19.18 24.20
C SER A 22 -10.58 -18.01 23.47
N SER A 23 -11.54 -17.32 24.09
CA SER A 23 -12.18 -16.14 23.51
C SER A 23 -11.19 -14.99 23.32
N LEU A 24 -10.31 -14.76 24.31
CA LEU A 24 -9.28 -13.74 24.21
C LEU A 24 -8.27 -14.05 23.09
N ALA A 25 -7.84 -15.30 22.97
CA ALA A 25 -6.94 -15.72 21.89
C ALA A 25 -7.56 -15.52 20.51
N ILE A 26 -8.84 -15.86 20.33
CA ILE A 26 -9.56 -15.64 19.05
C ILE A 26 -9.65 -14.15 18.74
N LEU A 27 -9.94 -13.28 19.72
CA LEU A 27 -9.98 -11.83 19.53
C LEU A 27 -8.62 -11.26 19.17
N LEU A 28 -7.56 -11.73 19.80
CA LEU A 28 -6.19 -11.28 19.49
C LEU A 28 -5.75 -11.72 18.08
N ILE A 29 -6.02 -12.96 17.71
CA ILE A 29 -5.70 -13.48 16.36
C ILE A 29 -6.55 -12.76 15.31
N GLY A 30 -7.85 -12.62 15.54
CA GLY A 30 -8.75 -11.89 14.63
C GLY A 30 -8.36 -10.43 14.48
N GLY A 31 -8.03 -9.75 15.58
CA GLY A 31 -7.54 -8.36 15.57
C GLY A 31 -6.22 -8.22 14.83
N PHE A 32 -5.28 -9.16 15.02
CA PHE A 32 -3.99 -9.15 14.34
C PHE A 32 -4.12 -9.37 12.82
N ILE A 33 -4.95 -10.33 12.40
CA ILE A 33 -5.22 -10.57 10.97
C ILE A 33 -5.87 -9.34 10.33
N THR A 34 -6.83 -8.72 10.99
CA THR A 34 -7.48 -7.51 10.50
C THR A 34 -6.49 -6.37 10.37
N TYR A 35 -5.65 -6.17 11.39
CA TYR A 35 -4.61 -5.12 11.36
C TYR A 35 -3.63 -5.30 10.20
N GLN A 36 -3.18 -6.51 9.92
CA GLN A 36 -2.29 -6.78 8.78
C GLN A 36 -2.93 -6.54 7.42
N ASN A 37 -4.25 -6.68 7.32
CA ASN A 37 -4.99 -6.52 6.06
C ASN A 37 -5.63 -5.12 5.89
N LEU A 38 -5.46 -4.22 6.87
CA LEU A 38 -6.02 -2.87 6.79
C LEU A 38 -5.73 -2.13 5.48
N PRO A 39 -4.49 -2.12 4.95
CA PRO A 39 -4.22 -1.42 3.69
C PRO A 39 -5.01 -1.99 2.51
N THR A 40 -5.18 -3.30 2.44
CA THR A 40 -5.94 -3.97 1.38
C THR A 40 -7.42 -3.64 1.46
N ILE A 41 -8.00 -3.66 2.66
CA ILE A 41 -9.41 -3.31 2.89
C ILE A 41 -9.64 -1.83 2.55
N THR A 42 -8.77 -0.95 3.02
CA THR A 42 -8.85 0.49 2.75
C THR A 42 -8.72 0.78 1.25
N LEU A 43 -7.82 0.08 0.55
CA LEU A 43 -7.69 0.20 -0.90
C LEU A 43 -8.94 -0.27 -1.64
N ALA A 44 -9.56 -1.37 -1.24
CA ALA A 44 -10.79 -1.85 -1.86
C ALA A 44 -11.93 -0.82 -1.76
N LEU A 45 -12.06 -0.15 -0.62
CA LEU A 45 -13.00 0.95 -0.43
C LEU A 45 -12.62 2.16 -1.29
N ALA A 46 -11.34 2.54 -1.30
CA ALA A 46 -10.84 3.65 -2.10
C ALA A 46 -11.08 3.44 -3.60
N ASN A 47 -10.85 2.23 -4.11
CA ASN A 47 -11.10 1.86 -5.50
C ASN A 47 -12.58 1.99 -5.88
N LYS A 48 -13.47 1.53 -4.99
CA LYS A 48 -14.91 1.65 -5.21
C LYS A 48 -15.34 3.11 -5.31
N ASP A 49 -14.86 3.96 -4.39
CA ASP A 49 -15.22 5.38 -4.33
C ASP A 49 -14.58 6.17 -5.48
N ALA A 50 -13.34 5.83 -5.87
CA ALA A 50 -12.63 6.49 -6.97
C ALA A 50 -13.07 5.98 -8.36
N GLY A 51 -13.71 4.82 -8.46
CA GLY A 51 -14.10 4.20 -9.73
C GLY A 51 -12.91 3.72 -10.55
N ILE A 52 -11.81 3.28 -9.92
CA ILE A 52 -10.61 2.74 -10.57
C ILE A 52 -10.17 1.43 -9.90
N SER A 53 -9.20 0.76 -10.51
CA SER A 53 -8.62 -0.49 -9.98
C SER A 53 -7.16 -0.29 -9.57
N ALA A 54 -6.92 0.64 -8.65
CA ALA A 54 -5.58 0.86 -8.10
C ALA A 54 -5.07 -0.37 -7.35
N LYS A 55 -3.76 -0.60 -7.36
CA LYS A 55 -3.10 -1.73 -6.72
C LYS A 55 -1.99 -1.27 -5.78
N ILE A 56 -1.72 -2.07 -4.74
CA ILE A 56 -0.53 -1.90 -3.90
C ILE A 56 0.63 -2.57 -4.61
N PRO A 57 1.73 -1.84 -4.93
CA PRO A 57 2.88 -2.43 -5.59
C PRO A 57 3.58 -3.44 -4.66
N LYS A 58 3.95 -4.59 -5.22
CA LYS A 58 4.69 -5.64 -4.50
C LYS A 58 6.20 -5.41 -4.53
N GLY A 59 6.68 -4.60 -5.47
CA GLY A 59 8.12 -4.30 -5.65
C GLY A 59 8.68 -3.23 -4.71
N VAL A 60 7.90 -2.72 -3.76
CA VAL A 60 8.38 -1.74 -2.78
C VAL A 60 9.39 -2.41 -1.83
N PRO A 61 10.56 -1.81 -1.59
CA PRO A 61 11.54 -2.35 -0.64
C PRO A 61 10.93 -2.57 0.76
N SER A 62 11.30 -3.66 1.42
CA SER A 62 10.71 -4.12 2.69
C SER A 62 10.89 -3.16 3.87
N ASN A 63 11.82 -2.22 3.77
CA ASN A 63 12.00 -1.16 4.76
C ASN A 63 10.94 -0.04 4.67
N PHE A 64 10.09 -0.03 3.65
CA PHE A 64 8.95 0.89 3.56
C PHE A 64 7.66 0.19 3.99
N ALA A 65 6.79 0.96 4.62
CA ALA A 65 5.44 0.53 4.99
C ALA A 65 4.41 1.47 4.38
N ILE A 66 3.34 0.90 3.85
CA ILE A 66 2.19 1.69 3.39
C ILE A 66 1.46 2.28 4.60
N SER A 67 1.05 3.54 4.48
CA SER A 67 0.15 4.18 5.44
C SER A 67 -1.24 3.52 5.37
N PRO A 68 -1.88 3.26 6.52
CA PRO A 68 -3.26 2.78 6.54
C PRO A 68 -4.26 3.76 5.91
N LYS A 69 -3.94 5.04 5.90
CA LYS A 69 -4.75 6.07 5.25
C LYS A 69 -4.43 6.12 3.77
N ILE A 70 -5.44 5.87 2.94
CA ILE A 70 -5.39 6.00 1.48
C ILE A 70 -6.31 7.14 1.10
N ASP A 71 -5.76 8.17 0.46
CA ASP A 71 -6.52 9.30 -0.03
C ASP A 71 -7.10 8.97 -1.41
N ARG A 72 -8.30 9.48 -1.71
CA ARG A 72 -9.02 9.19 -2.94
C ARG A 72 -9.86 10.35 -3.42
N SER A 73 -10.00 10.43 -4.72
CA SER A 73 -10.93 11.30 -5.43
C SER A 73 -11.43 10.60 -6.71
N PRO A 74 -12.47 11.07 -7.37
CA PRO A 74 -12.94 10.46 -8.61
C PRO A 74 -11.80 10.26 -9.62
N GLY A 75 -11.58 9.02 -10.06
CA GLY A 75 -10.52 8.65 -10.99
C GLY A 75 -9.11 8.58 -10.40
N GLN A 76 -8.92 8.79 -9.09
CA GLN A 76 -7.58 8.86 -8.50
C GLN A 76 -7.53 8.18 -7.12
N VAL A 77 -6.44 7.47 -6.87
CA VAL A 77 -6.06 6.93 -5.55
C VAL A 77 -4.62 7.32 -5.24
N VAL A 78 -4.37 7.74 -3.99
CA VAL A 78 -3.07 8.18 -3.51
C VAL A 78 -2.67 7.37 -2.28
N MET A 79 -1.51 6.72 -2.35
CA MET A 79 -0.96 5.90 -1.29
C MET A 79 0.35 6.50 -0.79
N SER A 80 0.51 6.62 0.51
CA SER A 80 1.75 7.09 1.14
C SER A 80 2.52 5.93 1.74
N PHE A 81 3.84 5.96 1.56
CA PHE A 81 4.78 4.97 2.08
C PHE A 81 5.84 5.67 2.93
N ASN A 82 6.10 5.14 4.10
CA ASN A 82 7.09 5.68 5.02
C ASN A 82 8.17 4.64 5.31
N SER A 83 9.42 5.07 5.33
CA SER A 83 10.52 4.22 5.75
C SER A 83 10.41 3.89 7.25
N ARG A 84 10.81 2.67 7.61
CA ARG A 84 10.87 2.20 9.00
C ARG A 84 12.20 2.45 9.67
N VAL A 85 13.20 2.91 8.88
CA VAL A 85 14.60 2.98 9.33
C VAL A 85 15.19 4.38 9.24
N ASP A 86 14.55 5.29 8.49
CA ASP A 86 15.02 6.67 8.26
C ASP A 86 13.83 7.61 7.94
N ASP A 87 14.12 8.87 7.55
CA ASP A 87 13.13 9.91 7.24
C ASP A 87 12.61 9.87 5.80
N ARG A 88 12.93 8.84 5.02
CA ARG A 88 12.45 8.71 3.65
C ARG A 88 10.98 8.36 3.60
N SER A 89 10.31 8.98 2.67
CA SER A 89 8.90 8.71 2.38
C SER A 89 8.58 9.03 0.94
N PHE A 90 7.56 8.40 0.41
CA PHE A 90 7.06 8.69 -0.91
C PHE A 90 5.55 8.49 -1.02
N THR A 91 5.00 9.09 -2.04
CA THR A 91 3.59 8.96 -2.40
C THR A 91 3.51 8.33 -3.78
N LEU A 92 2.68 7.29 -3.92
CA LEU A 92 2.28 6.71 -5.20
C LEU A 92 0.88 7.16 -5.53
N THR A 93 0.73 7.91 -6.61
CA THR A 93 -0.55 8.33 -7.17
C THR A 93 -0.88 7.45 -8.38
N GLN A 94 -2.08 6.91 -8.40
CA GLN A 94 -2.64 6.13 -9.51
C GLN A 94 -3.89 6.84 -10.01
N VAL A 95 -3.89 7.19 -11.29
CA VAL A 95 -4.97 7.98 -11.93
C VAL A 95 -5.43 7.26 -13.19
N LYS A 96 -6.73 7.16 -13.39
CA LYS A 96 -7.28 6.75 -14.66
C LYS A 96 -6.86 7.76 -15.74
N ALA A 97 -6.23 7.27 -16.80
CA ALA A 97 -5.68 8.14 -17.85
C ALA A 97 -6.43 7.90 -19.15
N ASP A 98 -6.99 8.98 -19.68
CA ASP A 98 -7.54 9.01 -21.03
C ASP A 98 -6.51 9.59 -22.03
N THR A 99 -5.22 9.52 -21.68
CA THR A 99 -4.10 10.10 -22.43
C THR A 99 -3.12 9.03 -22.89
N THR A 100 -2.27 9.38 -23.86
CA THR A 100 -1.22 8.51 -24.39
C THR A 100 0.11 8.73 -23.67
N VAL A 101 1.05 7.79 -23.81
CA VAL A 101 2.44 7.93 -23.33
C VAL A 101 3.09 9.21 -23.90
N GLN A 102 2.81 9.54 -25.17
CA GLN A 102 3.33 10.77 -25.80
C GLN A 102 2.80 12.03 -25.11
N SER A 103 1.50 12.08 -24.82
CA SER A 103 0.89 13.20 -24.09
C SER A 103 1.48 13.34 -22.67
N LEU A 104 1.74 12.22 -22.01
CA LEU A 104 2.41 12.22 -20.70
C LEU A 104 3.82 12.79 -20.82
N LYS A 105 4.60 12.37 -21.82
CA LYS A 105 5.94 12.90 -22.11
C LYS A 105 5.93 14.41 -22.30
N ASP A 106 4.97 14.93 -23.06
CA ASP A 106 4.83 16.37 -23.33
C ASP A 106 4.50 17.17 -22.05
N VAL A 107 3.69 16.59 -21.16
CA VAL A 107 3.39 17.19 -19.84
C VAL A 107 4.63 17.20 -18.95
N ILE A 108 5.36 16.09 -18.89
CA ILE A 108 6.58 15.98 -18.08
C ILE A 108 7.65 16.96 -18.58
N ALA A 109 7.86 17.03 -19.89
CA ALA A 109 8.80 17.97 -20.50
C ALA A 109 8.53 19.42 -20.08
N ARG A 110 7.26 19.82 -20.03
CA ARG A 110 6.88 21.18 -19.59
C ARG A 110 7.06 21.41 -18.10
N VAL A 111 6.69 20.41 -17.26
CA VAL A 111 6.74 20.55 -15.80
C VAL A 111 8.16 20.47 -15.26
N SER A 112 9.04 19.68 -15.90
CA SER A 112 10.43 19.48 -15.49
C SER A 112 11.41 20.39 -16.24
N ASP A 113 10.92 21.35 -17.03
CA ASP A 113 11.75 22.20 -17.90
C ASP A 113 12.70 21.40 -18.81
N ASN A 114 12.19 20.29 -19.35
CA ASN A 114 12.94 19.28 -20.12
C ASN A 114 14.06 18.56 -19.34
N GLN A 115 14.10 18.67 -18.02
CA GLN A 115 15.07 17.98 -17.16
C GLN A 115 14.53 16.64 -16.67
N TYR A 116 14.42 15.68 -17.55
CA TYR A 116 14.03 14.30 -17.22
C TYR A 116 14.86 13.29 -18.02
N GLN A 117 14.99 12.11 -17.47
CA GLN A 117 15.59 10.95 -18.13
C GLN A 117 14.52 9.90 -18.40
N THR A 118 14.67 9.18 -19.50
CA THR A 118 13.80 8.05 -19.82
C THR A 118 14.52 6.75 -19.46
N TYR A 119 13.82 5.88 -18.73
CA TYR A 119 14.32 4.56 -18.39
C TYR A 119 13.32 3.50 -18.84
N GLU A 120 13.76 2.52 -19.61
CA GLU A 120 12.92 1.45 -20.15
C GLU A 120 13.24 0.12 -19.47
N ALA A 121 12.22 -0.53 -18.91
CA ALA A 121 12.35 -1.86 -18.33
C ALA A 121 11.01 -2.61 -18.42
N GLY A 122 11.08 -3.88 -18.86
CA GLY A 122 9.91 -4.75 -18.88
C GLY A 122 8.72 -4.26 -19.74
N GLY A 123 8.99 -3.47 -20.77
CA GLY A 123 7.95 -2.87 -21.62
C GLY A 123 7.30 -1.60 -21.04
N ILE A 124 7.78 -1.13 -19.90
CA ILE A 124 7.32 0.12 -19.27
C ILE A 124 8.38 1.21 -19.50
N THR A 125 7.94 2.39 -19.92
CA THR A 125 8.78 3.59 -20.04
C THR A 125 8.55 4.47 -18.81
N LEU A 126 9.59 4.64 -17.99
CA LEU A 126 9.60 5.56 -16.86
C LEU A 126 10.24 6.88 -17.26
N PHE A 127 9.63 7.98 -16.84
CA PHE A 127 10.16 9.33 -16.95
C PHE A 127 10.64 9.78 -15.57
N LEU A 128 11.94 9.94 -15.42
CA LEU A 128 12.60 10.25 -14.15
C LEU A 128 13.04 11.71 -14.15
N SER A 129 12.46 12.53 -13.28
CA SER A 129 12.82 13.94 -13.13
C SER A 129 13.77 14.16 -11.95
N SER A 130 14.54 15.25 -12.00
CA SER A 130 15.56 15.59 -11.00
C SER A 130 15.01 15.89 -9.60
N ASP A 131 13.69 16.12 -9.47
CA ASP A 131 12.97 16.40 -8.22
C ASP A 131 12.53 15.13 -7.46
N ASN A 132 13.17 13.99 -7.69
CA ASN A 132 12.81 12.69 -7.14
C ASN A 132 11.41 12.20 -7.54
N ARG A 133 11.04 12.49 -8.77
CA ARG A 133 9.77 12.12 -9.36
C ARG A 133 9.96 11.09 -10.46
N ALA A 134 9.07 10.08 -10.46
CA ALA A 134 8.95 9.12 -11.53
C ALA A 134 7.51 9.07 -12.03
N ASP A 135 7.31 9.17 -13.34
CA ASP A 135 6.01 9.06 -13.99
C ASP A 135 6.05 7.94 -15.02
N TRP A 136 4.95 7.20 -15.15
CA TRP A 136 4.76 6.22 -16.24
C TRP A 136 3.29 5.95 -16.48
N MET A 137 3.03 5.22 -17.55
CA MET A 137 1.69 4.73 -17.90
C MET A 137 1.74 3.22 -18.13
N ASP A 138 0.73 2.54 -17.63
CA ASP A 138 0.47 1.13 -17.93
C ASP A 138 -1.03 0.83 -17.79
N GLY A 139 -1.54 -0.03 -18.66
CA GLY A 139 -2.93 -0.52 -18.60
C GLY A 139 -4.02 0.56 -18.57
N GLY A 140 -3.80 1.72 -19.20
CA GLY A 140 -4.75 2.85 -19.17
C GLY A 140 -4.75 3.64 -17.84
N MET A 141 -3.76 3.39 -17.01
CA MET A 141 -3.51 4.13 -15.78
C MET A 141 -2.22 4.93 -15.91
N ARG A 142 -2.22 6.12 -15.34
CA ARG A 142 -1.02 6.90 -15.09
C ARG A 142 -0.60 6.71 -13.64
N TYR A 143 0.67 6.53 -13.46
CA TYR A 143 1.32 6.39 -12.17
C TYR A 143 2.33 7.50 -11.95
N ASN A 144 2.42 7.96 -10.72
CA ASN A 144 3.39 8.96 -10.33
C ASN A 144 3.93 8.62 -8.93
N ILE A 145 5.24 8.56 -8.78
CA ILE A 145 5.94 8.52 -7.50
C ILE A 145 6.58 9.87 -7.25
N THR A 146 6.37 10.42 -6.06
CA THR A 146 7.02 11.66 -5.59
C THR A 146 7.47 11.51 -4.14
N GLY A 147 8.56 12.17 -3.77
CA GLY A 147 9.08 12.22 -2.40
C GLY A 147 10.53 11.80 -2.28
N LYS A 148 11.02 11.72 -1.05
CA LYS A 148 12.39 11.32 -0.75
C LYS A 148 12.51 9.79 -0.80
N THR A 149 12.65 9.21 -1.98
CA THR A 149 12.73 7.76 -2.13
C THR A 149 14.14 7.21 -1.94
N GLY A 150 15.13 7.86 -2.55
CA GLY A 150 16.48 7.32 -2.71
C GLY A 150 16.51 6.06 -3.57
N PHE A 151 15.46 5.80 -4.38
CA PHE A 151 15.38 4.64 -5.25
C PHE A 151 16.25 4.81 -6.48
N SER A 152 16.92 3.72 -6.87
CA SER A 152 17.55 3.62 -8.18
C SER A 152 16.49 3.47 -9.29
N PRO A 153 16.84 3.74 -10.57
CA PRO A 153 15.95 3.46 -11.69
C PRO A 153 15.44 2.01 -11.73
N ASP A 154 16.30 1.03 -11.38
CA ASP A 154 15.92 -0.38 -11.32
C ASP A 154 14.86 -0.66 -10.25
N GLN A 155 14.98 -0.05 -9.07
CA GLN A 155 14.00 -0.19 -8.01
C GLN A 155 12.66 0.43 -8.40
N LEU A 156 12.67 1.58 -9.08
CA LEU A 156 11.47 2.21 -9.63
C LEU A 156 10.81 1.33 -10.69
N ALA A 157 11.61 0.72 -11.58
CA ALA A 157 11.12 -0.22 -12.57
C ALA A 157 10.52 -1.48 -11.92
N GLN A 158 11.12 -2.00 -10.85
CA GLN A 158 10.58 -3.12 -10.09
C GLN A 158 9.23 -2.78 -9.44
N ILE A 159 9.09 -1.58 -8.90
CA ILE A 159 7.80 -1.09 -8.37
C ILE A 159 6.78 -1.01 -9.50
N ALA A 160 7.13 -0.39 -10.62
CA ALA A 160 6.24 -0.19 -11.76
C ALA A 160 5.76 -1.54 -12.34
N SER A 161 6.65 -2.51 -12.54
CA SER A 161 6.32 -3.83 -13.09
C SER A 161 5.50 -4.71 -12.14
N SER A 162 5.34 -4.32 -10.87
CA SER A 162 4.59 -5.07 -9.85
C SER A 162 3.13 -4.58 -9.68
N LEU A 163 2.72 -3.58 -10.46
CA LEU A 163 1.36 -3.01 -10.48
C LEU A 163 0.52 -3.65 -11.58
#